data_005b0ce11d1eb80dbb126e02f4ce860f
#
_entry.id   005b0ce11d1eb80dbb126e02f4ce860f
#
_cell.length_a   1.000
_cell.length_b   1.000
_cell.length_c   1.000
_cell.angle_alpha   90.00
_cell.angle_beta   90.00
_cell.angle_gamma   90.00
#
_symmetry.space_group_name_H-M   'P 1'
#
loop_
_entity.id
_entity.type
_entity.pdbx_description
1 polymer ?
#
loop_
_entity_poly.entity_id
_entity_poly.type
_entity_poly.pdbx_seq_one_letter_code
_entity_poly.pdbx_strand_id
1 'polypeptide(L)'
;LDLRGPKFGCGLGQCGACMVIVKGQATRSCVTTVASVAGSEITTLEGLGTVEKPHPIQQAFIDEQAMQCGFCVPGQILTAVALLRKTPKASREQIVEAMNGNICRCCN
;
A
#
# COMPACT_ATOMS: atom_id res chain seq x y z
N LEU A 1 -15.04 -1.13 11.15
CA LEU A 1 -13.97 -2.04 10.71
C LEU A 1 -12.63 -1.81 11.44
N ASP A 2 -12.51 -0.72 12.16
CA ASP A 2 -11.29 -0.32 12.88
C ASP A 2 -10.02 -0.32 12.00
N LEU A 3 -10.15 0.06 10.74
CA LEU A 3 -9.06 0.14 9.78
C LEU A 3 -8.32 1.48 9.93
N ARG A 4 -7.01 1.41 10.13
CA ARG A 4 -6.12 2.58 10.24
C ARG A 4 -5.12 2.66 9.07
N GLY A 5 -4.98 1.61 8.29
CA GLY A 5 -4.08 1.56 7.14
C GLY A 5 -4.54 2.49 6.01
N PRO A 6 -5.69 2.24 5.36
CA PRO A 6 -6.16 3.09 4.28
C PRO A 6 -6.49 4.50 4.79
N LYS A 7 -5.98 5.51 4.08
CA LYS A 7 -6.19 6.92 4.47
C LYS A 7 -6.78 7.71 3.30
N PHE A 8 -7.62 8.69 3.62
CA PHE A 8 -8.14 9.63 2.66
C PHE A 8 -7.14 10.78 2.47
N GLY A 9 -6.58 10.90 1.28
CA GLY A 9 -5.68 11.99 0.91
C GLY A 9 -6.32 12.86 -0.18
N CYS A 10 -6.04 12.58 -1.47
CA CYS A 10 -6.52 13.42 -2.57
C CYS A 10 -7.98 13.19 -2.96
N GLY A 11 -8.54 12.00 -2.77
CA GLY A 11 -9.86 11.61 -3.26
C GLY A 11 -9.97 11.49 -4.79
N LEU A 12 -8.85 11.58 -5.50
CA LEU A 12 -8.77 11.64 -6.96
C LEU A 12 -7.96 10.50 -7.59
N GLY A 13 -7.62 9.47 -6.81
CA GLY A 13 -6.82 8.36 -7.30
C GLY A 13 -5.36 8.71 -7.61
N GLN A 14 -4.80 9.77 -7.04
CA GLN A 14 -3.46 10.26 -7.37
C GLN A 14 -2.40 9.93 -6.33
N CYS A 15 -2.67 10.16 -5.04
CA CYS A 15 -1.63 10.13 -4.00
C CYS A 15 -1.26 8.74 -3.48
N GLY A 16 -2.11 7.74 -3.66
CA GLY A 16 -1.85 6.37 -3.19
C GLY A 16 -2.09 6.12 -1.69
N ALA A 17 -2.48 7.13 -0.89
CA ALA A 17 -2.70 6.97 0.55
C ALA A 17 -3.86 6.01 0.90
N CYS A 18 -4.82 5.86 0.00
CA CYS A 18 -5.98 4.97 0.14
C CYS A 18 -5.76 3.57 -0.45
N MET A 19 -4.53 3.19 -0.75
CA MET A 19 -4.22 1.92 -1.42
C MET A 19 -4.75 0.73 -0.62
N VAL A 20 -5.36 -0.20 -1.33
CA VAL A 20 -5.73 -1.54 -0.86
C VAL A 20 -5.32 -2.54 -1.94
N ILE A 21 -5.29 -3.83 -1.60
CA ILE A 21 -5.09 -4.89 -2.59
C ILE A 21 -6.44 -5.54 -2.86
N VAL A 22 -6.89 -5.49 -4.12
CA VAL A 22 -8.12 -6.14 -4.57
C VAL A 22 -7.75 -7.23 -5.57
N LYS A 23 -8.08 -8.47 -5.28
CA LYS A 23 -7.72 -9.63 -6.15
C LYS A 23 -6.23 -9.65 -6.52
N GLY A 24 -5.37 -9.32 -5.57
CA GLY A 24 -3.92 -9.31 -5.77
C GLY A 24 -3.36 -8.04 -6.44
N GLN A 25 -4.19 -7.07 -6.80
CA GLN A 25 -3.76 -5.84 -7.46
C GLN A 25 -3.87 -4.62 -6.55
N ALA A 26 -2.84 -3.77 -6.56
CA ALA A 26 -2.87 -2.49 -5.87
C ALA A 26 -3.96 -1.58 -6.48
N THR A 27 -4.90 -1.17 -5.67
CA THR A 27 -6.09 -0.44 -6.10
C THR A 27 -6.31 0.78 -5.21
N ARG A 28 -6.59 1.92 -5.82
CA ARG A 28 -6.89 3.17 -5.08
C ARG A 28 -8.36 3.19 -4.68
N SER A 29 -8.63 2.96 -3.39
CA SER A 29 -10.00 2.79 -2.89
C SER A 29 -10.85 4.06 -2.99
N CYS A 30 -10.27 5.24 -2.98
CA CYS A 30 -11.02 6.51 -3.04
C CYS A 30 -11.77 6.74 -4.36
N VAL A 31 -11.39 6.05 -5.43
CA VAL A 31 -12.05 6.12 -6.75
C VAL A 31 -12.66 4.78 -7.17
N THR A 32 -12.75 3.83 -6.25
CA THR A 32 -13.30 2.49 -6.49
C THR A 32 -14.64 2.37 -5.79
N THR A 33 -15.71 2.07 -6.54
CA THR A 33 -17.03 1.91 -5.95
C THR A 33 -17.14 0.57 -5.21
N VAL A 34 -17.90 0.54 -4.12
CA VAL A 34 -18.15 -0.70 -3.35
C VAL A 34 -18.77 -1.78 -4.24
N ALA A 35 -19.68 -1.39 -5.14
CA ALA A 35 -20.33 -2.32 -6.06
C ALA A 35 -19.34 -3.04 -6.99
N SER A 36 -18.27 -2.34 -7.44
CA SER A 36 -17.28 -2.93 -8.36
C SER A 36 -16.38 -3.98 -7.70
N VAL A 37 -16.31 -4.00 -6.38
CA VAL A 37 -15.50 -4.95 -5.60
C VAL A 37 -16.35 -5.92 -4.79
N ALA A 38 -17.65 -5.93 -4.99
CA ALA A 38 -18.56 -6.86 -4.32
C ALA A 38 -18.12 -8.31 -4.59
N GLY A 39 -18.03 -9.12 -3.53
CA GLY A 39 -17.55 -10.49 -3.60
C GLY A 39 -16.05 -10.65 -3.87
N SER A 40 -15.29 -9.56 -3.92
CA SER A 40 -13.83 -9.63 -4.10
C SER A 40 -13.12 -9.73 -2.76
N GLU A 41 -11.96 -10.40 -2.77
CA GLU A 41 -11.03 -10.37 -1.63
C GLU A 41 -10.30 -9.03 -1.61
N ILE A 42 -10.39 -8.34 -0.47
CA ILE A 42 -9.73 -7.05 -0.25
C ILE A 42 -8.76 -7.19 0.92
N THR A 43 -7.50 -6.87 0.69
CA THR A 43 -6.46 -6.85 1.73
C THR A 43 -6.07 -5.41 2.03
N THR A 44 -6.17 -5.02 3.29
CA THR A 44 -5.64 -3.76 3.82
C THR A 44 -4.30 -3.99 4.51
N LEU A 45 -3.67 -2.93 5.01
CA LEU A 45 -2.42 -3.05 5.77
C LEU A 45 -2.56 -4.03 6.94
N GLU A 46 -3.68 -3.97 7.65
CA GLU A 46 -3.98 -4.83 8.80
C GLU A 46 -4.08 -6.31 8.43
N GLY A 47 -4.42 -6.60 7.17
CA GLY A 47 -4.51 -7.96 6.65
C GLY A 47 -3.18 -8.57 6.21
N LEU A 48 -2.09 -7.81 6.20
CA LEU A 48 -0.77 -8.32 5.80
C LEU A 48 -0.05 -9.02 6.95
N GLY A 49 -0.08 -8.44 8.14
CA GLY A 49 0.62 -8.95 9.30
C GLY A 49 0.25 -8.15 10.55
N THR A 50 0.68 -8.66 11.70
CA THR A 50 0.43 -8.05 13.01
C THR A 50 1.71 -7.44 13.57
N VAL A 51 1.59 -6.75 14.71
CA VAL A 51 2.76 -6.20 15.42
C VAL A 51 3.71 -7.32 15.85
N GLU A 52 3.17 -8.46 16.29
CA GLU A 52 3.94 -9.61 16.74
C GLU A 52 4.53 -10.41 15.58
N LYS A 53 3.88 -10.37 14.42
CA LYS A 53 4.31 -11.09 13.21
C LYS A 53 4.10 -10.22 11.97
N PRO A 54 4.95 -9.22 11.76
CA PRO A 54 4.82 -8.34 10.62
C PRO A 54 5.13 -9.07 9.30
N HIS A 55 4.52 -8.62 8.23
CA HIS A 55 4.88 -9.05 6.88
C HIS A 55 6.33 -8.60 6.58
N PRO A 56 7.13 -9.35 5.81
CA PRO A 56 8.53 -8.98 5.51
C PRO A 56 8.71 -7.53 5.00
N ILE A 57 7.79 -7.02 4.20
CA ILE A 57 7.84 -5.64 3.73
C ILE A 57 7.56 -4.65 4.88
N GLN A 58 6.63 -4.96 5.78
CA GLN A 58 6.41 -4.13 6.98
C GLN A 58 7.67 -4.10 7.84
N GLN A 59 8.30 -5.26 8.05
CA GLN A 59 9.55 -5.35 8.79
C GLN A 59 10.67 -4.55 8.12
N ALA A 60 10.81 -4.63 6.80
CA ALA A 60 11.81 -3.86 6.08
C ALA A 60 11.63 -2.34 6.27
N PHE A 61 10.39 -1.83 6.25
CA PHE A 61 10.12 -0.42 6.54
C PHE A 61 10.52 -0.01 7.95
N ILE A 62 10.40 -0.93 8.93
CA ILE A 62 10.84 -0.70 10.31
C ILE A 62 12.37 -0.70 10.38
N ASP A 63 13.03 -1.71 9.84
CA ASP A 63 14.47 -1.90 9.90
C ASP A 63 15.23 -0.75 9.21
N GLU A 64 14.73 -0.29 8.06
CA GLU A 64 15.29 0.82 7.30
C GLU A 64 14.84 2.21 7.81
N GLN A 65 14.00 2.24 8.86
CA GLN A 65 13.44 3.49 9.42
C GLN A 65 12.79 4.38 8.34
N ALA A 66 12.11 3.74 7.37
CA ALA A 66 11.54 4.40 6.19
C ALA A 66 10.25 5.17 6.48
N MET A 67 10.07 5.66 7.70
CA MET A 67 8.86 6.35 8.14
C MET A 67 9.21 7.67 8.80
N GLN A 68 8.40 8.70 8.48
CA GLN A 68 8.38 9.95 9.25
C GLN A 68 6.98 10.12 9.86
N CYS A 69 6.07 10.90 9.24
CA CYS A 69 4.72 11.03 9.81
C CYS A 69 3.85 9.75 9.67
N GLY A 70 4.21 8.84 8.77
CA GLY A 70 3.53 7.56 8.58
C GLY A 70 2.28 7.59 7.71
N PHE A 71 1.82 8.75 7.27
CA PHE A 71 0.55 8.86 6.53
C PHE A 71 0.56 8.11 5.18
N CYS A 72 1.66 8.20 4.43
CA CYS A 72 1.80 7.55 3.11
C CYS A 72 2.24 6.08 3.20
N VAL A 73 2.76 5.65 4.35
CA VAL A 73 3.42 4.34 4.52
C VAL A 73 2.49 3.16 4.24
N PRO A 74 1.24 3.12 4.72
CA PRO A 74 0.35 2.00 4.40
C PRO A 74 0.16 1.79 2.90
N GLY A 75 -0.03 2.87 2.15
CA GLY A 75 -0.17 2.81 0.70
C GLY A 75 1.11 2.35 0.00
N GLN A 76 2.26 2.80 0.46
CA GLN A 76 3.56 2.38 -0.07
C GLN A 76 3.81 0.89 0.18
N ILE A 77 3.55 0.40 1.39
CA ILE A 77 3.70 -1.03 1.73
C ILE A 77 2.80 -1.88 0.84
N LEU A 78 1.53 -1.53 0.69
CA LEU A 78 0.60 -2.30 -0.13
C LEU A 78 0.98 -2.29 -1.61
N THR A 79 1.47 -1.17 -2.13
CA THR A 79 2.00 -1.09 -3.50
C THR A 79 3.22 -2.00 -3.68
N ALA A 80 4.17 -1.98 -2.74
CA ALA A 80 5.35 -2.84 -2.78
C ALA A 80 4.98 -4.33 -2.69
N VAL A 81 4.06 -4.68 -1.80
CA VAL A 81 3.58 -6.08 -1.65
C VAL A 81 2.92 -6.56 -2.96
N ALA A 82 2.04 -5.76 -3.55
CA ALA A 82 1.38 -6.12 -4.81
C ALA A 82 2.40 -6.31 -5.95
N LEU A 83 3.39 -5.42 -6.05
CA LEU A 83 4.46 -5.54 -7.03
C LEU A 83 5.26 -6.84 -6.85
N LEU A 84 5.72 -7.11 -5.62
CA LEU A 84 6.60 -8.25 -5.35
C LEU A 84 5.87 -9.59 -5.41
N ARG A 85 4.57 -9.62 -5.15
CA ARG A 85 3.75 -10.81 -5.40
C ARG A 85 3.68 -11.15 -6.89
N LYS A 86 3.60 -10.13 -7.74
CA LYS A 86 3.55 -10.28 -9.20
C LYS A 86 4.94 -10.50 -9.80
N THR A 87 5.96 -9.78 -9.30
CA THR A 87 7.34 -9.80 -9.80
C THR A 87 8.30 -9.96 -8.62
N PRO A 88 8.53 -11.19 -8.11
CA PRO A 88 9.34 -11.42 -6.90
C PRO A 88 10.79 -10.93 -7.00
N LYS A 89 11.32 -10.86 -8.21
CA LYS A 89 12.68 -10.36 -8.51
C LYS A 89 12.64 -9.04 -9.26
N ALA A 90 11.76 -8.13 -8.84
CA ALA A 90 11.65 -6.82 -9.47
C ALA A 90 12.99 -6.08 -9.44
N SER A 91 13.39 -5.49 -10.57
CA SER A 91 14.57 -4.62 -10.64
C SER A 91 14.32 -3.32 -9.88
N ARG A 92 15.40 -2.60 -9.59
CA ARG A 92 15.29 -1.27 -8.96
C ARG A 92 14.39 -0.33 -9.77
N GLU A 93 14.54 -0.33 -11.09
CA GLU A 93 13.76 0.50 -12.01
C GLU A 93 12.27 0.16 -11.93
N GLN A 94 11.93 -1.13 -11.89
CA GLN A 94 10.54 -1.58 -11.74
C GLN A 94 9.95 -1.17 -10.40
N ILE A 95 10.73 -1.22 -9.32
CA ILE A 95 10.31 -0.78 -7.98
C ILE A 95 10.04 0.73 -7.99
N VAL A 96 10.98 1.52 -8.51
CA VAL A 96 10.84 2.98 -8.60
C VAL A 96 9.59 3.36 -9.42
N GLU A 97 9.39 2.73 -10.57
CA GLU A 97 8.23 2.98 -11.42
C GLU A 97 6.90 2.65 -10.70
N ALA A 98 6.83 1.48 -10.06
CA ALA A 98 5.63 1.06 -9.34
C ALA A 98 5.34 1.97 -8.13
N MET A 99 6.37 2.41 -7.41
CA MET A 99 6.24 3.26 -6.23
C MET A 99 6.00 4.72 -6.54
N ASN A 100 6.27 5.16 -7.77
CA ASN A 100 6.15 6.56 -8.20
C ASN A 100 4.72 7.12 -8.09
N GLY A 101 3.71 6.26 -8.03
CA GLY A 101 2.31 6.65 -7.80
C GLY A 101 1.95 6.92 -6.33
N ASN A 102 2.90 6.83 -5.40
CA ASN A 102 2.70 7.10 -3.98
C ASN A 102 3.36 8.43 -3.61
N ILE A 103 2.58 9.38 -3.15
CA ILE A 103 3.07 10.71 -2.79
C ILE A 103 3.38 10.76 -1.30
N CYS A 104 4.60 11.23 -0.97
CA CYS A 104 5.02 11.50 0.39
C CYS A 104 5.35 12.99 0.55
N ARG A 105 4.83 13.63 1.59
CA ARG A 105 5.12 15.03 1.90
C ARG A 105 6.43 15.20 2.67
N CYS A 106 6.83 14.20 3.46
CA CYS A 106 7.98 14.27 4.36
C CYS A 106 9.30 13.90 3.66
N CYS A 107 9.26 12.96 2.74
CA CYS A 107 10.45 12.34 2.12
C CYS A 107 10.78 12.95 0.75
N ASN A 108 10.69 14.23 0.63
CA ASN A 108 11.06 14.94 -0.61
C ASN A 108 12.58 15.11 -0.73
#